data_9f7320d3d0ba8247c3340cee0b1e70ec
#
_entry.id   9f7320d3d0ba8247c3340cee0b1e70ec
#
_cell.length_a   1.000
_cell.length_b   1.000
_cell.length_c   1.000
_cell.angle_alpha   90.00
_cell.angle_beta   90.00
_cell.angle_gamma   90.00
#
_symmetry.space_group_name_H-M   'P 1'
#
loop_
_entity.id
_entity.type
_entity.pdbx_description
1 polymer ?
#
loop_
_entity_poly.entity_id
_entity_poly.type
_entity_poly.pdbx_seq_one_letter_code
_entity_poly.pdbx_strand_id
1 'polypeptide(L)'
;MENGGLDKQLISNERDLLHKHRIDYYDVRAAAGLTGFENSDYPEIISSLYLTDEGMSQLVGKKSADGICLVNVPTDSMEPTIRKGDIVFLDTKVNAYSGDGIYAFAIDGALFIKRIQKMIGGGYRLHSDNKDYDPQDISEDICQTAKFIGRFIKTIHIEVVSL
;
A
#
# COMPACT_ATOMS: atom_id res chain seq x y z
N MET A 1 -35.11 -10.36 -17.12
CA MET A 1 -34.22 -9.78 -17.20
C MET A 1 -32.98 -9.91 -16.58
N GLU A 2 -31.99 -10.22 -17.18
CA GLU A 2 -30.79 -10.56 -16.63
C GLU A 2 -29.99 -9.39 -16.30
N ASN A 3 -29.57 -9.24 -15.07
CA ASN A 3 -28.68 -8.22 -14.57
C ASN A 3 -27.26 -8.78 -14.37
N GLY A 4 -26.86 -9.73 -15.17
CA GLY A 4 -25.58 -10.41 -15.03
C GLY A 4 -24.36 -9.49 -15.08
N GLY A 5 -24.48 -8.30 -15.72
CA GLY A 5 -23.42 -7.30 -15.71
C GLY A 5 -23.19 -6.65 -14.36
N LEU A 6 -24.26 -6.41 -13.59
CA LEU A 6 -24.14 -5.82 -12.25
C LEU A 6 -23.58 -6.82 -11.23
N ASP A 7 -24.00 -8.09 -11.34
CA ASP A 7 -23.53 -9.13 -10.43
C ASP A 7 -22.05 -9.46 -10.58
N LYS A 8 -21.46 -9.10 -11.75
CA LYS A 8 -20.05 -9.31 -12.03
C LYS A 8 -19.18 -8.11 -11.71
N GLN A 9 -19.76 -7.01 -11.28
CA GLN A 9 -18.98 -5.84 -10.89
C GLN A 9 -18.20 -6.12 -9.62
N LEU A 10 -16.87 -6.05 -9.68
CA LEU A 10 -15.97 -6.41 -8.60
C LEU A 10 -15.85 -5.34 -7.53
N ILE A 11 -16.03 -4.07 -7.94
CA ILE A 11 -15.83 -2.89 -7.09
C ILE A 11 -17.10 -2.05 -7.10
N SER A 12 -17.46 -1.50 -5.95
CA SER A 12 -18.55 -0.54 -5.82
C SER A 12 -18.14 0.61 -4.89
N ASN A 13 -18.74 1.78 -5.07
CA ASN A 13 -18.64 2.88 -4.14
C ASN A 13 -19.70 2.80 -3.02
N GLU A 14 -20.58 1.80 -3.06
CA GLU A 14 -21.62 1.57 -2.07
C GLU A 14 -21.57 0.13 -1.57
N ARG A 15 -21.88 -0.04 -0.30
CA ARG A 15 -21.97 -1.37 0.30
C ARG A 15 -23.33 -1.99 -0.01
N ASP A 16 -23.31 -3.22 -0.49
CA ASP A 16 -24.51 -4.03 -0.69
C ASP A 16 -24.25 -5.48 -0.29
N LEU A 17 -25.21 -6.39 -0.57
CA LEU A 17 -25.10 -7.79 -0.19
C LEU A 17 -23.96 -8.53 -0.86
N LEU A 18 -23.53 -8.09 -2.05
CA LEU A 18 -22.45 -8.69 -2.82
C LEU A 18 -21.12 -7.98 -2.54
N HIS A 19 -21.14 -6.64 -2.47
CA HIS A 19 -19.97 -5.81 -2.23
C HIS A 19 -19.78 -5.57 -0.73
N LYS A 20 -19.45 -6.61 0.01
CA LYS A 20 -19.40 -6.60 1.47
C LYS A 20 -18.02 -6.28 2.06
N HIS A 21 -16.99 -6.31 1.26
CA HIS A 21 -15.62 -6.05 1.72
C HIS A 21 -15.26 -4.59 1.53
N ARG A 22 -15.11 -3.87 2.62
CA ARG A 22 -14.74 -2.46 2.61
C ARG A 22 -13.23 -2.30 2.64
N ILE A 23 -12.69 -1.47 1.74
CA ILE A 23 -11.29 -1.05 1.72
C ILE A 23 -11.24 0.46 1.67
N ASP A 24 -10.58 1.06 2.64
CA ASP A 24 -10.45 2.51 2.76
C ASP A 24 -9.18 2.99 2.05
N TYR A 25 -9.29 4.18 1.46
CA TYR A 25 -8.19 4.85 0.79
C TYR A 25 -7.68 6.00 1.66
N TYR A 26 -6.37 6.01 1.88
CA TYR A 26 -5.68 7.03 2.67
C TYR A 26 -4.54 7.67 1.88
N ASP A 27 -4.21 8.90 2.22
CA ASP A 27 -2.92 9.46 1.84
C ASP A 27 -1.82 8.71 2.63
N VAL A 28 -0.81 8.19 1.94
CA VAL A 28 0.25 7.41 2.57
C VAL A 28 1.08 8.22 3.56
N ARG A 29 1.23 9.53 3.32
CA ARG A 29 1.94 10.42 4.24
C ARG A 29 1.16 10.64 5.52
N ALA A 30 -0.15 10.77 5.42
CA ALA A 30 -1.02 10.84 6.59
C ALA A 30 -0.98 9.52 7.39
N ALA A 31 -1.02 8.39 6.70
CA ALA A 31 -0.90 7.08 7.34
C ALA A 31 0.45 6.92 8.08
N ALA A 32 1.50 7.55 7.59
CA ALA A 32 2.80 7.59 8.22
C ALA A 32 2.93 8.64 9.35
N GLY A 33 1.91 9.47 9.56
CA GLY A 33 1.96 10.58 10.52
C GLY A 33 2.85 11.74 10.08
N LEU A 34 3.11 11.87 8.76
CA LEU A 34 4.02 12.88 8.21
C LEU A 34 3.34 14.15 7.71
N THR A 35 2.01 14.17 7.68
CA THR A 35 1.25 15.36 7.29
C THR A 35 0.62 15.93 8.56
N GLY A 36 1.13 17.02 9.06
CA GLY A 36 0.72 17.83 10.23
C GLY A 36 -0.73 17.84 10.71
N PHE A 37 -1.44 16.74 10.63
CA PHE A 37 -2.72 16.55 11.28
C PHE A 37 -2.47 16.38 12.77
N GLU A 38 -2.33 17.52 13.44
CA GLU A 38 -2.24 17.57 14.88
C GLU A 38 -3.52 16.95 15.45
N ASN A 39 -3.35 15.94 16.27
CA ASN A 39 -4.39 15.34 17.12
C ASN A 39 -5.38 14.33 16.50
N SER A 40 -5.09 13.68 15.41
CA SER A 40 -5.86 12.48 15.09
C SER A 40 -4.98 11.24 15.19
N ASP A 41 -5.37 10.30 16.05
CA ASP A 41 -4.70 9.00 16.17
C ASP A 41 -4.86 8.18 14.88
N TYR A 42 -5.70 8.63 13.96
CA TYR A 42 -6.04 7.94 12.71
C TYR A 42 -6.02 8.92 11.53
N PRO A 43 -5.46 8.53 10.38
CA PRO A 43 -5.52 9.34 9.18
C PRO A 43 -6.97 9.45 8.67
N GLU A 44 -7.26 10.56 8.01
CA GLU A 44 -8.56 10.77 7.41
C GLU A 44 -8.77 9.83 6.22
N ILE A 45 -9.93 9.20 6.15
CA ILE A 45 -10.34 8.37 5.02
C ILE A 45 -10.74 9.29 3.87
N ILE A 46 -10.01 9.19 2.74
CA ILE A 46 -10.31 9.98 1.54
C ILE A 46 -11.52 9.39 0.82
N SER A 47 -11.56 8.07 0.71
CA SER A 47 -12.62 7.35 0.00
C SER A 47 -12.69 5.91 0.51
N SER A 48 -13.78 5.23 0.18
CA SER A 48 -13.92 3.80 0.47
C SER A 48 -14.42 3.06 -0.76
N LEU A 49 -13.85 1.90 -0.99
CA LEU A 49 -14.29 0.96 -2.01
C LEU A 49 -14.86 -0.28 -1.34
N TYR A 50 -15.84 -0.89 -2.01
CA TYR A 50 -16.44 -2.14 -1.54
C TYR A 50 -16.25 -3.19 -2.63
N LEU A 51 -15.73 -4.36 -2.25
CA LEU A 51 -15.43 -5.44 -3.17
C LEU A 51 -16.32 -6.65 -2.88
N THR A 52 -16.59 -7.41 -3.94
CA THR A 52 -17.18 -8.74 -3.83
C THR A 52 -16.13 -9.74 -3.33
N ASP A 53 -16.55 -10.96 -2.99
CA ASP A 53 -15.61 -12.06 -2.68
C ASP A 53 -14.66 -12.32 -3.86
N GLU A 54 -15.18 -12.29 -5.08
CA GLU A 54 -14.38 -12.45 -6.29
C GLU A 54 -13.39 -11.29 -6.46
N GLY A 55 -13.85 -10.05 -6.20
CA GLY A 55 -12.99 -8.86 -6.23
C GLY A 55 -11.84 -8.97 -5.24
N MET A 56 -12.09 -9.44 -4.03
CA MET A 56 -11.04 -9.69 -3.03
C MET A 56 -10.03 -10.70 -3.54
N SER A 57 -10.50 -11.81 -4.12
CA SER A 57 -9.62 -12.84 -4.65
C SER A 57 -8.77 -12.36 -5.81
N GLN A 58 -9.38 -11.66 -6.78
CA GLN A 58 -8.70 -11.23 -8.00
C GLN A 58 -7.82 -10.00 -7.82
N LEU A 59 -8.30 -9.00 -7.08
CA LEU A 59 -7.60 -7.71 -6.95
C LEU A 59 -6.63 -7.69 -5.77
N VAL A 60 -6.94 -8.37 -4.69
CA VAL A 60 -6.14 -8.34 -3.46
C VAL A 60 -5.42 -9.65 -3.21
N GLY A 61 -6.03 -10.78 -3.57
CA GLY A 61 -5.49 -12.11 -3.30
C GLY A 61 -5.64 -12.52 -1.84
N LYS A 62 -6.58 -11.91 -1.11
CA LYS A 62 -6.89 -12.20 0.29
C LYS A 62 -8.37 -12.50 0.43
N LYS A 63 -8.73 -13.27 1.45
CA LYS A 63 -10.14 -13.60 1.73
C LYS A 63 -10.85 -12.52 2.53
N SER A 64 -10.11 -11.76 3.32
CA SER A 64 -10.64 -10.70 4.18
C SER A 64 -9.98 -9.37 3.85
N ALA A 65 -10.76 -8.28 3.93
CA ALA A 65 -10.28 -6.92 3.80
C ALA A 65 -9.67 -6.38 5.10
N ASP A 66 -9.68 -7.17 6.18
CA ASP A 66 -9.18 -6.74 7.47
C ASP A 66 -7.70 -6.38 7.41
N GLY A 67 -7.37 -5.15 7.83
CA GLY A 67 -6.02 -4.62 7.77
C GLY A 67 -5.56 -4.19 6.37
N ILE A 68 -6.39 -4.35 5.34
CA ILE A 68 -6.05 -3.94 3.98
C ILE A 68 -6.54 -2.51 3.73
N CYS A 69 -5.69 -1.68 3.16
CA CYS A 69 -6.07 -0.33 2.71
C CYS A 69 -5.48 -0.03 1.34
N LEU A 70 -5.95 1.05 0.75
CA LEU A 70 -5.37 1.65 -0.43
C LEU A 70 -4.59 2.89 -0.03
N VAL A 71 -3.42 3.08 -0.64
CA VAL A 71 -2.62 4.30 -0.49
C VAL A 71 -2.10 4.77 -1.84
N ASN A 72 -1.84 6.07 -1.95
CA ASN A 72 -1.21 6.66 -3.11
C ASN A 72 0.31 6.45 -3.09
N VAL A 73 0.95 6.57 -4.24
CA VAL A 73 2.40 6.49 -4.39
C VAL A 73 2.95 7.85 -4.82
N PRO A 74 3.60 8.60 -3.89
CA PRO A 74 4.03 9.96 -4.18
C PRO A 74 5.40 10.06 -4.85
N THR A 75 6.15 8.97 -5.00
CA THR A 75 7.52 8.98 -5.51
C THR A 75 7.68 8.04 -6.70
N ASP A 76 8.76 8.24 -7.46
CA ASP A 76 9.12 7.43 -8.61
C ASP A 76 10.19 6.36 -8.31
N SER A 77 10.57 6.21 -7.05
CA SER A 77 11.69 5.34 -6.67
C SER A 77 11.48 3.86 -6.98
N MET A 78 10.23 3.43 -7.13
CA MET A 78 9.88 2.03 -7.41
C MET A 78 9.48 1.79 -8.86
N GLU A 79 9.62 2.79 -9.75
CA GLU A 79 9.36 2.57 -11.17
C GLU A 79 10.38 1.60 -11.78
N PRO A 80 9.96 0.76 -12.71
CA PRO A 80 8.64 0.68 -13.35
C PRO A 80 7.63 -0.21 -12.60
N THR A 81 8.02 -0.86 -11.51
CA THR A 81 7.16 -1.81 -10.79
C THR A 81 5.93 -1.12 -10.18
N ILE A 82 6.16 -0.02 -9.49
CA ILE A 82 5.12 0.85 -8.94
C ILE A 82 5.41 2.26 -9.44
N ARG A 83 4.45 2.86 -10.11
CA ARG A 83 4.64 4.19 -10.71
C ARG A 83 4.20 5.28 -9.76
N LYS A 84 4.84 6.43 -9.87
CA LYS A 84 4.34 7.63 -9.19
C LYS A 84 2.90 7.89 -9.61
N GLY A 85 2.02 8.11 -8.64
CA GLY A 85 0.60 8.32 -8.88
C GLY A 85 -0.24 7.05 -8.86
N ASP A 86 0.37 5.88 -8.77
CA ASP A 86 -0.35 4.62 -8.59
C ASP A 86 -1.09 4.59 -7.26
N ILE A 87 -2.11 3.75 -7.22
CA ILE A 87 -2.80 3.36 -5.99
C ILE A 87 -2.47 1.90 -5.72
N VAL A 88 -2.07 1.61 -4.48
CA VAL A 88 -1.61 0.27 -4.11
C VAL A 88 -2.38 -0.28 -2.93
N PHE A 89 -2.62 -1.59 -2.97
CA PHE A 89 -3.12 -2.32 -1.82
C PHE A 89 -1.98 -2.58 -0.83
N LEU A 90 -2.20 -2.22 0.42
CA LEU A 90 -1.24 -2.31 1.51
C LEU A 90 -1.81 -3.15 2.64
N ASP A 91 -1.03 -4.13 3.12
CA ASP A 91 -1.39 -4.92 4.30
C ASP A 91 -0.79 -4.26 5.55
N THR A 92 -1.62 -3.57 6.32
CA THR A 92 -1.19 -2.86 7.53
C THR A 92 -0.97 -3.78 8.74
N LYS A 93 -1.37 -5.04 8.65
CA LYS A 93 -1.06 -6.03 9.69
C LYS A 93 0.42 -6.37 9.73
N VAL A 94 1.11 -6.17 8.61
CA VAL A 94 2.56 -6.34 8.52
C VAL A 94 3.22 -5.04 8.94
N ASN A 95 3.52 -4.91 10.22
CA ASN A 95 4.05 -3.70 10.84
C ASN A 95 5.54 -3.81 11.24
N ALA A 96 6.23 -4.78 10.68
CA ALA A 96 7.66 -5.01 10.82
C ALA A 96 8.15 -5.80 9.61
N TYR A 97 9.47 -5.92 9.45
CA TYR A 97 10.01 -6.79 8.41
C TYR A 97 9.52 -8.23 8.60
N SER A 98 8.95 -8.79 7.55
CA SER A 98 8.36 -10.13 7.57
C SER A 98 8.67 -10.87 6.27
N GLY A 99 9.94 -10.92 5.91
CA GLY A 99 10.42 -11.50 4.66
C GLY A 99 10.65 -10.44 3.58
N ASP A 100 11.37 -10.82 2.55
CA ASP A 100 11.68 -9.93 1.43
C ASP A 100 10.39 -9.48 0.73
N GLY A 101 10.31 -8.21 0.40
CA GLY A 101 9.15 -7.62 -0.24
C GLY A 101 9.23 -6.10 -0.24
N ILE A 102 8.16 -5.48 -0.73
CA ILE A 102 8.06 -4.02 -0.80
C ILE A 102 7.24 -3.52 0.38
N TYR A 103 7.77 -2.53 1.09
CA TYR A 103 7.18 -1.98 2.30
C TYR A 103 7.09 -0.45 2.21
N ALA A 104 6.06 0.11 2.84
CA ALA A 104 6.00 1.52 3.17
C ALA A 104 6.38 1.68 4.64
N PHE A 105 7.34 2.53 4.92
CA PHE A 105 7.84 2.76 6.28
C PHE A 105 8.40 4.17 6.42
N ALA A 106 8.52 4.63 7.67
CA ALA A 106 9.10 5.92 7.99
C ALA A 106 10.31 5.75 8.91
N ILE A 107 11.38 6.48 8.61
CA ILE A 107 12.58 6.59 9.44
C ILE A 107 12.86 8.07 9.63
N ASP A 108 13.02 8.52 10.87
CA ASP A 108 13.30 9.92 11.21
C ASP A 108 12.33 10.91 10.54
N GLY A 109 11.05 10.54 10.48
CA GLY A 109 10.01 11.37 9.88
C GLY A 109 9.99 11.39 8.36
N ALA A 110 10.83 10.63 7.68
CA ALA A 110 10.84 10.52 6.23
C ALA A 110 10.15 9.24 5.78
N LEU A 111 9.27 9.36 4.76
CA LEU A 111 8.59 8.22 4.15
C LEU A 111 9.48 7.55 3.12
N PHE A 112 9.54 6.23 3.20
CA PHE A 112 10.22 5.38 2.23
C PHE A 112 9.27 4.31 1.70
N ILE A 113 9.35 4.04 0.40
CA ILE A 113 8.74 2.88 -0.25
C ILE A 113 9.89 2.16 -0.93
N LYS A 114 10.27 1.01 -0.39
CA LYS A 114 11.45 0.28 -0.83
C LYS A 114 11.21 -1.22 -0.80
N ARG A 115 11.98 -1.92 -1.61
CA ARG A 115 12.11 -3.36 -1.50
C ARG A 115 13.15 -3.64 -0.43
N ILE A 116 12.79 -4.43 0.58
CA ILE A 116 13.68 -4.74 1.70
C ILE A 116 14.19 -6.16 1.57
N GLN A 117 15.50 -6.32 1.67
CA GLN A 117 16.18 -7.61 1.66
C GLN A 117 16.99 -7.75 2.94
N LYS A 118 16.83 -8.87 3.65
CA LYS A 118 17.67 -9.18 4.80
C LYS A 118 19.05 -9.62 4.30
N MET A 119 20.10 -9.04 4.87
CA MET A 119 21.46 -9.36 4.50
C MET A 119 22.05 -10.47 5.36
N ILE A 120 22.91 -11.28 4.74
CA ILE A 120 23.74 -12.24 5.47
C ILE A 120 24.75 -11.47 6.31
N GLY A 121 24.83 -11.81 7.60
CA GLY A 121 25.73 -11.12 8.53
C GLY A 121 25.08 -10.00 9.32
N GLY A 122 23.80 -9.70 9.05
CA GLY A 122 23.02 -8.71 9.77
C GLY A 122 22.67 -7.47 8.94
N GLY A 123 21.61 -6.80 9.34
CA GLY A 123 21.11 -5.60 8.67
C GLY A 123 20.26 -5.90 7.46
N TYR A 124 19.83 -4.83 6.81
CA TYR A 124 18.90 -4.88 5.67
C TYR A 124 19.38 -3.98 4.55
N ARG A 125 19.13 -4.41 3.33
CA ARG A 125 19.36 -3.60 2.13
C ARG A 125 18.04 -3.09 1.60
N LEU A 126 17.97 -1.79 1.41
CA LEU A 126 16.82 -1.09 0.86
C LEU A 126 17.07 -0.85 -0.62
N HIS A 127 16.24 -1.48 -1.47
CA HIS A 127 16.33 -1.33 -2.91
C HIS A 127 15.23 -0.44 -3.45
N SER A 128 15.59 0.44 -4.38
CA SER A 128 14.66 1.07 -5.28
C SER A 128 14.62 0.29 -6.58
N ASP A 129 13.44 -0.06 -7.07
CA ASP A 129 13.35 -0.74 -8.37
C ASP A 129 13.75 0.19 -9.53
N ASN A 130 13.63 1.51 -9.32
CA ASN A 130 14.16 2.50 -10.24
C ASN A 130 15.68 2.57 -10.14
N LYS A 131 16.36 2.30 -11.26
CA LYS A 131 17.81 2.23 -11.33
C LYS A 131 18.53 3.55 -11.10
N ASP A 132 17.81 4.67 -11.14
CA ASP A 132 18.37 5.99 -10.85
C ASP A 132 18.64 6.19 -9.36
N TYR A 133 18.17 5.27 -8.52
CA TYR A 133 18.39 5.31 -7.08
C TYR A 133 19.30 4.17 -6.63
N ASP A 134 20.34 4.51 -5.89
CA ASP A 134 21.25 3.52 -5.34
C ASP A 134 20.65 2.80 -4.13
N PRO A 135 20.98 1.51 -3.93
CA PRO A 135 20.58 0.80 -2.73
C PRO A 135 21.25 1.38 -1.49
N GLN A 136 20.57 1.28 -0.35
CA GLN A 136 21.06 1.73 0.93
C GLN A 136 21.02 0.60 1.95
N ASP A 137 22.06 0.47 2.75
CA ASP A 137 22.11 -0.52 3.81
C ASP A 137 21.78 0.15 5.15
N ILE A 138 20.97 -0.51 5.95
CA ILE A 138 20.64 -0.09 7.32
C ILE A 138 20.95 -1.23 8.28
N SER A 139 21.33 -0.85 9.52
CA SER A 139 21.54 -1.80 10.60
C SER A 139 20.20 -2.34 11.12
N GLU A 140 20.27 -3.43 11.87
CA GLU A 140 19.09 -3.94 12.58
C GLU A 140 18.53 -2.90 13.55
N ASP A 141 19.40 -2.16 14.25
CA ASP A 141 18.98 -1.11 15.18
C ASP A 141 18.19 -0.01 14.47
N ILE A 142 18.65 0.45 13.32
CA ILE A 142 17.93 1.44 12.52
C ILE A 142 16.59 0.88 12.05
N CYS A 143 16.57 -0.36 11.59
CA CYS A 143 15.32 -1.01 11.15
C CYS A 143 14.30 -1.10 12.28
N GLN A 144 14.75 -1.34 13.52
CA GLN A 144 13.87 -1.37 14.69
C GLN A 144 13.26 0.00 15.02
N THR A 145 13.92 1.09 14.64
CA THR A 145 13.38 2.45 14.82
C THR A 145 12.37 2.83 13.75
N ALA A 146 12.32 2.07 12.65
CA ALA A 146 11.42 2.34 11.55
C ALA A 146 9.96 2.09 11.95
N LYS A 147 9.09 3.02 11.56
CA LYS A 147 7.65 2.82 11.67
C LYS A 147 7.16 2.21 10.37
N PHE A 148 6.83 0.92 10.39
CA PHE A 148 6.26 0.25 9.22
C PHE A 148 4.78 0.60 9.11
N ILE A 149 4.38 1.03 7.92
CA ILE A 149 2.98 1.29 7.60
C ILE A 149 2.32 0.01 7.12
N GLY A 150 3.01 -0.73 6.27
CA GLY A 150 2.54 -2.01 5.77
C GLY A 150 3.36 -2.56 4.63
N ARG A 151 2.97 -3.75 4.18
CA ARG A 151 3.57 -4.45 3.05
C ARG A 151 2.70 -4.30 1.82
N PHE A 152 3.31 -3.98 0.69
CA PHE A 152 2.62 -3.85 -0.59
C PHE A 152 2.15 -5.21 -1.09
N ILE A 153 0.93 -5.26 -1.59
CA ILE A 153 0.32 -6.47 -2.14
C ILE A 153 0.25 -6.39 -3.65
N LYS A 154 -0.44 -5.39 -4.18
CA LYS A 154 -0.64 -5.16 -5.62
C LYS A 154 -0.75 -3.68 -5.90
N THR A 155 -0.40 -3.29 -7.12
CA THR A 155 -0.52 -1.92 -7.61
C THR A 155 -1.60 -1.81 -8.67
N ILE A 156 -2.24 -0.64 -8.72
CA ILE A 156 -3.14 -0.24 -9.78
C ILE A 156 -2.50 0.95 -10.48
N HIS A 157 -2.14 0.77 -11.76
CA HIS A 157 -1.62 1.87 -12.57
C HIS A 157 -2.77 2.76 -13.02
N ILE A 158 -2.63 4.06 -12.74
CA ILE A 158 -3.59 5.06 -13.16
C ILE A 158 -2.94 5.93 -14.23
N GLU A 159 -3.60 6.00 -15.38
CA GLU A 159 -3.17 6.84 -16.48
C GLU A 159 -4.25 7.87 -16.77
N VAL A 160 -3.88 9.15 -16.69
CA VAL A 160 -4.78 10.24 -17.03
C VAL A 160 -4.45 10.68 -18.43
N VAL A 161 -5.40 10.53 -19.34
CA VAL A 161 -5.24 10.87 -20.74
C VAL A 161 -6.08 12.09 -21.06
N SER A 162 -5.44 13.12 -21.63
CA SER A 162 -6.13 14.31 -22.10
C SER A 162 -6.75 14.05 -23.46
N LEU A 163 -8.03 14.34 -23.60
CA LEU A 163 -8.79 14.13 -24.86
C LEU A 163 -8.88 15.40 -25.66
#